data_3b894e4e5acc6e02261e08845208e2e7
#
_entry.id   3b894e4e5acc6e02261e08845208e2e7
#
_cell.length_a   1.000
_cell.length_b   1.000
_cell.length_c   1.000
_cell.angle_alpha   90.00
_cell.angle_beta   90.00
_cell.angle_gamma   90.00
#
_symmetry.space_group_name_H-M   'P 1'
#
loop_
_entity.id
_entity.type
_entity.pdbx_description
1 polymer ?
#
loop_
_entity_poly.entity_id
_entity_poly.type
_entity_poly.pdbx_seq_one_letter_code
_entity_poly.pdbx_strand_id
1 'polypeptide(L)'
;MCGGCGTRLDAPVEKPLFEVAGRPMIEHVHAALADSDVDTVYAAPSPQTPETSAFLESRSVPCIETPGDGYVADLNVARSQVSDPVLTAAADLPLLAPELVDRVLSNHDGGSLSLAVPRALKEVLGVSHDRSFDHEGRTVVPAGINIVADDGKEATHVSYDARLAVNVNRREDAAVAGTLLPTSEENEGNSEDGDRP
;
A
#
# COMPACT_ATOMS: atom_id res chain seq x y z
N MET A 1 7.06 -2.40 -0.31
CA MET A 1 7.48 -3.22 -1.48
C MET A 1 7.29 -2.41 -2.75
N CYS A 2 8.37 -1.99 -3.41
CA CYS A 2 8.35 -1.05 -4.54
C CYS A 2 9.23 -1.48 -5.74
N GLY A 3 9.65 -2.74 -5.79
CA GLY A 3 10.53 -3.29 -6.84
C GLY A 3 9.84 -3.77 -8.14
N GLY A 4 8.54 -3.54 -8.32
CA GLY A 4 7.80 -4.05 -9.47
C GLY A 4 7.88 -3.17 -10.71
N CYS A 5 8.15 -3.74 -11.90
CA CYS A 5 8.30 -3.01 -13.18
C CYS A 5 7.06 -2.27 -13.69
N GLY A 6 5.86 -2.58 -13.20
CA GLY A 6 4.62 -1.86 -13.51
C GLY A 6 4.21 -1.78 -14.99
N THR A 7 4.56 -2.77 -15.80
CA THR A 7 4.41 -2.76 -17.28
C THR A 7 2.98 -2.51 -17.79
N ARG A 8 1.95 -2.71 -16.95
CA ARG A 8 0.53 -2.53 -17.33
C ARG A 8 0.06 -1.09 -17.22
N LEU A 9 0.80 -0.24 -16.50
CA LEU A 9 0.44 1.16 -16.31
C LEU A 9 0.71 1.99 -17.58
N ASP A 10 1.56 1.47 -18.49
CA ASP A 10 1.97 2.14 -19.74
C ASP A 10 2.40 3.60 -19.49
N ALA A 11 3.25 3.78 -18.50
CA ALA A 11 3.77 5.08 -18.10
C ALA A 11 5.26 5.20 -18.41
N PRO A 12 5.77 6.41 -18.73
CA PRO A 12 7.18 6.64 -19.01
C PRO A 12 8.04 6.65 -17.74
N VAL A 13 7.43 6.52 -16.57
CA VAL A 13 8.06 6.52 -15.24
C VAL A 13 7.88 5.16 -14.56
N GLU A 14 8.73 4.84 -13.61
CA GLU A 14 8.58 3.64 -12.78
C GLU A 14 7.27 3.69 -12.00
N LYS A 15 6.59 2.54 -11.86
CA LYS A 15 5.25 2.46 -11.26
C LYS A 15 5.15 3.15 -9.88
N PRO A 16 6.08 3.00 -8.94
CA PRO A 16 6.00 3.69 -7.65
C PRO A 16 6.07 5.21 -7.74
N LEU A 17 6.67 5.75 -8.81
CA LEU A 17 6.81 7.18 -9.06
C LEU A 17 5.65 7.77 -9.88
N PHE A 18 4.71 6.94 -10.34
CA PHE A 18 3.53 7.44 -11.03
C PHE A 18 2.71 8.34 -10.10
N GLU A 19 2.32 9.52 -10.59
CA GLU A 19 1.63 10.50 -9.77
C GLU A 19 0.12 10.27 -9.75
N VAL A 20 -0.44 10.34 -8.55
CA VAL A 20 -1.88 10.41 -8.28
C VAL A 20 -2.14 11.70 -7.50
N ALA A 21 -3.01 12.56 -8.02
CA ALA A 21 -3.26 13.89 -7.46
C ALA A 21 -1.97 14.73 -7.27
N GLY A 22 -1.05 14.66 -8.25
CA GLY A 22 0.20 15.44 -8.25
C GLY A 22 1.29 14.97 -7.29
N ARG A 23 1.17 13.76 -6.75
CA ARG A 23 2.12 13.19 -5.80
C ARG A 23 2.44 11.73 -6.17
N PRO A 24 3.72 11.30 -6.16
CA PRO A 24 4.10 9.92 -6.41
C PRO A 24 3.39 8.92 -5.50
N MET A 25 2.94 7.78 -6.04
CA MET A 25 2.22 6.77 -5.24
C MET A 25 3.02 6.29 -4.03
N ILE A 26 4.33 6.09 -4.18
CA ILE A 26 5.19 5.66 -3.07
C ILE A 26 5.21 6.68 -1.92
N GLU A 27 5.03 7.95 -2.22
CA GLU A 27 5.00 9.03 -1.23
C GLU A 27 3.70 9.02 -0.40
N HIS A 28 2.56 8.71 -1.05
CA HIS A 28 1.29 8.48 -0.35
C HIS A 28 1.41 7.31 0.62
N VAL A 29 1.92 6.18 0.13
CA VAL A 29 2.08 4.96 0.94
C VAL A 29 3.06 5.16 2.09
N HIS A 30 4.23 5.79 1.81
CA HIS A 30 5.23 6.05 2.83
C HIS A 30 4.69 6.97 3.93
N ALA A 31 4.00 8.05 3.58
CA ALA A 31 3.40 8.97 4.56
C ALA A 31 2.37 8.24 5.43
N ALA A 32 1.48 7.45 4.84
CA ALA A 32 0.49 6.69 5.59
C ALA A 32 1.12 5.72 6.59
N LEU A 33 2.23 5.07 6.21
CA LEU A 33 2.97 4.18 7.11
C LEU A 33 3.74 4.96 8.19
N ALA A 34 4.37 6.08 7.83
CA ALA A 34 5.16 6.88 8.76
C ALA A 34 4.30 7.57 9.83
N ASP A 35 3.05 7.90 9.49
CA ASP A 35 2.08 8.55 10.38
C ASP A 35 1.21 7.53 11.17
N SER A 36 1.44 6.21 11.01
CA SER A 36 0.73 5.13 11.70
C SER A 36 1.52 4.60 12.90
N ASP A 37 0.94 3.63 13.61
CA ASP A 37 1.55 2.97 14.79
C ASP A 37 2.66 1.97 14.45
N VAL A 38 3.22 1.97 13.23
CA VAL A 38 4.39 1.13 12.90
C VAL A 38 5.68 1.73 13.47
N ASP A 39 6.55 0.89 14.04
CA ASP A 39 7.79 1.37 14.69
C ASP A 39 8.79 1.96 13.69
N THR A 40 8.95 1.33 12.54
CA THR A 40 9.95 1.75 11.54
C THR A 40 9.50 1.35 10.13
N VAL A 41 9.65 2.27 9.19
CA VAL A 41 9.29 2.07 7.77
C VAL A 41 10.55 1.91 6.94
N TYR A 42 10.62 0.82 6.17
CA TYR A 42 11.63 0.57 5.15
C TYR A 42 10.99 0.48 3.78
N ALA A 43 11.60 1.11 2.80
CA ALA A 43 11.29 0.83 1.41
C ALA A 43 12.10 -0.36 0.91
N ALA A 44 11.50 -1.19 0.05
CA ALA A 44 12.16 -2.33 -0.57
C ALA A 44 12.15 -2.16 -2.11
N PRO A 45 13.09 -1.37 -2.66
CA PRO A 45 13.30 -1.24 -4.09
C PRO A 45 14.05 -2.47 -4.64
N SER A 46 14.17 -2.56 -5.97
CA SER A 46 14.94 -3.58 -6.67
C SER A 46 15.78 -2.95 -7.79
N PRO A 47 16.72 -3.69 -8.40
CA PRO A 47 17.45 -3.21 -9.57
C PRO A 47 16.58 -2.81 -10.77
N GLN A 48 15.31 -3.20 -10.77
CA GLN A 48 14.34 -2.85 -11.80
C GLN A 48 13.71 -1.48 -11.59
N THR A 49 13.96 -0.83 -10.45
CA THR A 49 13.38 0.46 -10.08
C THR A 49 14.45 1.46 -9.58
N PRO A 50 15.47 1.77 -10.42
CA PRO A 50 16.58 2.63 -10.03
C PRO A 50 16.17 4.09 -9.78
N GLU A 51 15.17 4.62 -10.52
CA GLU A 51 14.66 5.98 -10.30
C GLU A 51 13.91 6.06 -8.96
N THR A 52 13.15 5.02 -8.59
CA THR A 52 12.51 4.92 -7.29
C THR A 52 13.55 4.87 -6.17
N SER A 53 14.65 4.11 -6.34
CA SER A 53 15.75 4.07 -5.36
C SER A 53 16.36 5.45 -5.15
N ALA A 54 16.68 6.16 -6.24
CA ALA A 54 17.24 7.52 -6.17
C ALA A 54 16.25 8.52 -5.52
N PHE A 55 14.97 8.40 -5.83
CA PHE A 55 13.92 9.21 -5.21
C PHE A 55 13.86 9.00 -3.69
N LEU A 56 13.84 7.76 -3.23
CA LEU A 56 13.81 7.40 -1.81
C LEU A 56 15.06 7.88 -1.06
N GLU A 57 16.24 7.71 -1.68
CA GLU A 57 17.51 8.20 -1.14
C GLU A 57 17.48 9.74 -0.96
N SER A 58 16.99 10.47 -1.95
CA SER A 58 16.86 11.94 -1.88
C SER A 58 15.97 12.42 -0.73
N ARG A 59 15.07 11.56 -0.25
CA ARG A 59 14.15 11.79 0.87
C ARG A 59 14.63 11.18 2.18
N SER A 60 15.82 10.59 2.20
CA SER A 60 16.39 9.89 3.36
C SER A 60 15.48 8.77 3.90
N VAL A 61 14.71 8.12 3.03
CA VAL A 61 13.89 6.96 3.39
C VAL A 61 14.81 5.74 3.52
N PRO A 62 14.82 5.03 4.66
CA PRO A 62 15.59 3.81 4.80
C PRO A 62 15.19 2.75 3.76
N CYS A 63 16.16 2.18 3.06
CA CYS A 63 15.93 1.18 2.02
C CYS A 63 16.58 -0.15 2.37
N ILE A 64 15.89 -1.24 2.03
CA ILE A 64 16.43 -2.59 1.99
C ILE A 64 16.42 -3.01 0.53
N GLU A 65 17.60 -3.12 -0.07
CA GLU A 65 17.71 -3.55 -1.46
C GLU A 65 17.31 -5.01 -1.63
N THR A 66 16.50 -5.29 -2.63
CA THR A 66 16.01 -6.63 -2.95
C THR A 66 16.50 -7.07 -4.32
N PRO A 67 16.60 -8.39 -4.60
CA PRO A 67 17.18 -8.89 -5.85
C PRO A 67 16.30 -8.61 -7.10
N GLY A 68 14.99 -8.37 -6.93
CA GLY A 68 14.07 -8.22 -8.05
C GLY A 68 13.64 -9.54 -8.69
N ASP A 69 13.81 -10.65 -8.00
CA ASP A 69 13.48 -12.00 -8.46
C ASP A 69 12.00 -12.37 -8.19
N GLY A 70 11.18 -11.37 -7.88
CA GLY A 70 9.76 -11.48 -7.61
C GLY A 70 9.41 -11.28 -6.13
N TYR A 71 8.12 -11.01 -5.91
CA TYR A 71 7.61 -10.55 -4.60
C TYR A 71 8.06 -11.43 -3.41
N VAL A 72 7.99 -12.75 -3.54
CA VAL A 72 8.34 -13.67 -2.44
C VAL A 72 9.83 -13.66 -2.14
N ALA A 73 10.68 -13.65 -3.17
CA ALA A 73 12.13 -13.59 -3.00
C ALA A 73 12.54 -12.26 -2.37
N ASP A 74 12.02 -11.17 -2.89
CA ASP A 74 12.27 -9.81 -2.38
C ASP A 74 11.81 -9.66 -0.93
N LEU A 75 10.63 -10.17 -0.61
CA LEU A 75 10.10 -10.16 0.76
C LEU A 75 10.99 -10.95 1.73
N ASN A 76 11.46 -12.12 1.33
CA ASN A 76 12.33 -12.94 2.19
C ASN A 76 13.66 -12.22 2.49
N VAL A 77 14.25 -11.54 1.49
CA VAL A 77 15.45 -10.72 1.70
C VAL A 77 15.15 -9.55 2.64
N ALA A 78 14.05 -8.84 2.45
CA ALA A 78 13.66 -7.74 3.32
C ALA A 78 13.44 -8.21 4.77
N ARG A 79 12.70 -9.30 4.97
CA ARG A 79 12.44 -9.88 6.30
C ARG A 79 13.71 -10.33 7.04
N SER A 80 14.69 -10.81 6.31
CA SER A 80 15.97 -11.22 6.94
C SER A 80 16.75 -10.08 7.62
N GLN A 81 16.36 -8.82 7.35
CA GLN A 81 17.04 -7.61 7.85
C GLN A 81 16.21 -6.83 8.90
N VAL A 82 15.02 -7.30 9.22
CA VAL A 82 14.11 -6.65 10.19
C VAL A 82 13.55 -7.68 11.16
N SER A 83 12.94 -7.22 12.23
CA SER A 83 12.32 -8.11 13.23
C SER A 83 10.89 -8.47 12.83
N ASP A 84 10.50 -9.73 13.04
CA ASP A 84 9.11 -10.17 12.91
C ASP A 84 8.23 -9.71 14.10
N PRO A 85 6.93 -9.51 13.90
CA PRO A 85 6.20 -9.57 12.62
C PRO A 85 6.46 -8.34 11.75
N VAL A 86 6.35 -8.50 10.42
CA VAL A 86 6.54 -7.43 9.45
C VAL A 86 5.23 -7.10 8.74
N LEU A 87 4.79 -5.85 8.82
CA LEU A 87 3.73 -5.36 7.95
C LEU A 87 4.32 -5.00 6.58
N THR A 88 3.74 -5.52 5.52
CA THR A 88 4.11 -5.21 4.14
C THR A 88 3.00 -4.45 3.44
N ALA A 89 3.34 -3.39 2.72
CA ALA A 89 2.43 -2.66 1.86
C ALA A 89 3.00 -2.54 0.45
N ALA A 90 2.14 -2.71 -0.56
CA ALA A 90 2.49 -2.46 -1.95
C ALA A 90 2.54 -0.94 -2.21
N ALA A 91 3.46 -0.50 -3.06
CA ALA A 91 3.63 0.92 -3.36
C ALA A 91 2.55 1.50 -4.30
N ASP A 92 1.56 0.71 -4.67
CA ASP A 92 0.46 1.09 -5.57
C ASP A 92 -0.87 1.36 -4.86
N LEU A 93 -0.83 1.72 -3.58
CA LEU A 93 -1.96 1.99 -2.71
C LEU A 93 -2.06 3.50 -2.36
N PRO A 94 -2.33 4.40 -3.32
CA PRO A 94 -2.28 5.85 -3.06
C PRO A 94 -3.36 6.34 -2.06
N LEU A 95 -4.38 5.54 -1.78
CA LEU A 95 -5.44 5.85 -0.81
C LEU A 95 -5.18 5.25 0.58
N LEU A 96 -4.00 4.64 0.79
CA LEU A 96 -3.63 4.15 2.11
C LEU A 96 -3.58 5.34 3.09
N ALA A 97 -4.13 5.15 4.28
CA ALA A 97 -4.17 6.15 5.33
C ALA A 97 -3.71 5.53 6.67
N PRO A 98 -3.16 6.33 7.60
CA PRO A 98 -2.61 5.82 8.86
C PRO A 98 -3.63 4.98 9.63
N GLU A 99 -4.86 5.43 9.75
CA GLU A 99 -5.91 4.73 10.49
C GLU A 99 -6.32 3.37 9.86
N LEU A 100 -6.01 3.15 8.57
CA LEU A 100 -6.19 1.84 7.93
C LEU A 100 -5.08 0.87 8.35
N VAL A 101 -3.86 1.37 8.43
CA VAL A 101 -2.69 0.60 8.91
C VAL A 101 -2.90 0.22 10.37
N ASP A 102 -3.27 1.17 11.22
CA ASP A 102 -3.51 0.95 12.65
C ASP A 102 -4.66 -0.04 12.89
N ARG A 103 -5.70 0.00 12.04
CA ARG A 103 -6.77 -0.99 12.07
C ARG A 103 -6.28 -2.40 11.72
N VAL A 104 -5.35 -2.52 10.77
CA VAL A 104 -4.74 -3.82 10.44
C VAL A 104 -3.89 -4.31 11.61
N LEU A 105 -3.09 -3.45 12.22
CA LEU A 105 -2.29 -3.76 13.39
C LEU A 105 -3.17 -4.18 14.58
N SER A 106 -4.24 -3.44 14.87
CA SER A 106 -5.16 -3.72 15.99
C SER A 106 -5.98 -5.00 15.81
N ASN A 107 -6.20 -5.46 14.58
CA ASN A 107 -6.88 -6.72 14.30
C ASN A 107 -5.91 -7.92 14.21
N HIS A 108 -4.61 -7.69 14.39
CA HIS A 108 -3.61 -8.74 14.37
C HIS A 108 -3.52 -9.41 15.76
N ASP A 109 -3.84 -10.70 15.82
CA ASP A 109 -3.82 -11.51 17.04
C ASP A 109 -2.71 -12.59 17.05
N GLY A 110 -1.69 -12.36 16.22
CA GLY A 110 -0.55 -13.26 15.98
C GLY A 110 -0.64 -13.96 14.63
N GLY A 111 0.51 -14.45 14.15
CA GLY A 111 0.61 -15.12 12.87
C GLY A 111 0.69 -14.19 11.66
N SER A 112 0.57 -14.79 10.49
CA SER A 112 0.49 -14.05 9.25
C SER A 112 -0.97 -13.67 8.95
N LEU A 113 -1.17 -12.41 8.51
CA LEU A 113 -2.48 -11.87 8.17
C LEU A 113 -2.45 -11.31 6.75
N SER A 114 -3.28 -11.85 5.86
CA SER A 114 -3.48 -11.30 4.51
C SER A 114 -4.74 -10.46 4.45
N LEU A 115 -4.62 -9.22 3.99
CA LEU A 115 -5.77 -8.36 3.75
C LEU A 115 -6.33 -8.60 2.35
N ALA A 116 -7.64 -8.75 2.26
CA ALA A 116 -8.37 -8.89 1.00
C ALA A 116 -9.59 -7.97 0.98
N VAL A 117 -10.08 -7.68 -0.22
CA VAL A 117 -11.34 -6.93 -0.44
C VAL A 117 -12.27 -7.75 -1.32
N PRO A 118 -13.61 -7.63 -1.19
CA PRO A 118 -14.52 -8.29 -2.11
C PRO A 118 -14.26 -7.87 -3.57
N ARG A 119 -14.24 -8.84 -4.50
CA ARG A 119 -14.12 -8.54 -5.93
C ARG A 119 -15.22 -7.60 -6.39
N ALA A 120 -16.45 -7.81 -5.90
CA ALA A 120 -17.59 -6.95 -6.22
C ALA A 120 -17.36 -5.48 -5.85
N LEU A 121 -16.60 -5.19 -4.78
CA LEU A 121 -16.25 -3.81 -4.41
C LEU A 121 -15.36 -3.16 -5.48
N LYS A 122 -14.35 -3.89 -5.99
CA LYS A 122 -13.50 -3.41 -7.09
C LYS A 122 -14.31 -3.18 -8.38
N GLU A 123 -15.24 -4.08 -8.69
CA GLU A 123 -16.13 -3.97 -9.86
C GLU A 123 -17.03 -2.73 -9.77
N VAL A 124 -17.60 -2.44 -8.59
CA VAL A 124 -18.44 -1.24 -8.37
C VAL A 124 -17.62 0.05 -8.49
N LEU A 125 -16.38 0.04 -8.01
CA LEU A 125 -15.46 1.18 -8.14
C LEU A 125 -14.89 1.34 -9.55
N GLY A 126 -15.06 0.35 -10.43
CA GLY A 126 -14.50 0.36 -11.77
C GLY A 126 -12.97 0.22 -11.81
N VAL A 127 -12.36 -0.37 -10.77
CA VAL A 127 -10.92 -0.57 -10.71
C VAL A 127 -10.50 -1.98 -11.10
N SER A 128 -9.29 -2.10 -11.64
CA SER A 128 -8.77 -3.35 -12.14
C SER A 128 -8.50 -4.39 -11.03
N HIS A 129 -8.60 -5.68 -11.38
CA HIS A 129 -8.19 -6.79 -10.54
C HIS A 129 -7.70 -7.95 -11.42
N ASP A 130 -6.53 -8.51 -11.12
CA ASP A 130 -5.91 -9.57 -11.94
C ASP A 130 -5.94 -10.93 -11.26
N ARG A 131 -6.01 -10.96 -9.94
CA ARG A 131 -6.02 -12.19 -9.14
C ARG A 131 -7.16 -12.15 -8.15
N SER A 132 -7.87 -13.26 -8.05
CA SER A 132 -8.90 -13.46 -7.05
C SER A 132 -8.84 -14.88 -6.52
N PHE A 133 -9.35 -15.10 -5.33
CA PHE A 133 -9.49 -16.41 -4.70
C PHE A 133 -10.80 -16.49 -3.94
N ASP A 134 -11.20 -17.70 -3.59
CA ASP A 134 -12.41 -17.91 -2.79
C ASP A 134 -12.03 -17.91 -1.31
N HIS A 135 -12.76 -17.14 -0.50
CA HIS A 135 -12.63 -17.10 0.93
C HIS A 135 -14.01 -17.09 1.56
N GLU A 136 -14.34 -18.12 2.32
CA GLU A 136 -15.63 -18.32 2.99
C GLU A 136 -16.85 -18.15 2.03
N GLY A 137 -16.74 -18.70 0.82
CA GLY A 137 -17.80 -18.65 -0.20
C GLY A 137 -17.95 -17.29 -0.88
N ARG A 138 -16.95 -16.41 -0.76
CA ARG A 138 -16.89 -15.10 -1.43
C ARG A 138 -15.63 -14.99 -2.27
N THR A 139 -15.77 -14.47 -3.47
CA THR A 139 -14.60 -14.14 -4.30
C THR A 139 -13.98 -12.83 -3.81
N VAL A 140 -12.73 -12.91 -3.36
CA VAL A 140 -11.96 -11.77 -2.84
C VAL A 140 -10.68 -11.55 -3.65
N VAL A 141 -10.11 -10.36 -3.52
CA VAL A 141 -8.89 -9.91 -4.20
C VAL A 141 -7.91 -9.43 -3.14
N PRO A 142 -6.61 -9.80 -3.19
CA PRO A 142 -5.61 -9.27 -2.26
C PRO A 142 -5.57 -7.74 -2.29
N ALA A 143 -5.56 -7.12 -1.12
CA ALA A 143 -5.55 -5.66 -0.98
C ALA A 143 -4.14 -5.06 -1.10
N GLY A 144 -3.08 -5.89 -1.07
CA GLY A 144 -1.69 -5.40 -1.14
C GLY A 144 -1.08 -5.00 0.21
N ILE A 145 -1.78 -5.29 1.31
CA ILE A 145 -1.25 -5.16 2.68
C ILE A 145 -1.30 -6.53 3.35
N ASN A 146 -0.21 -6.92 4.03
CA ASN A 146 -0.16 -8.16 4.79
C ASN A 146 0.71 -7.95 6.04
N ILE A 147 0.44 -8.75 7.08
CA ILE A 147 1.40 -8.99 8.15
C ILE A 147 1.99 -10.38 7.93
N VAL A 148 3.30 -10.49 8.03
CA VAL A 148 4.01 -11.76 7.84
C VAL A 148 4.78 -12.07 9.12
N ALA A 149 4.58 -13.29 9.63
CA ALA A 149 5.21 -13.79 10.84
C ALA A 149 5.65 -15.26 10.66
N ASP A 150 6.55 -15.73 11.52
CA ASP A 150 7.14 -17.08 11.42
C ASP A 150 6.42 -18.16 12.26
N ASP A 151 5.31 -17.83 12.94
CA ASP A 151 4.64 -18.74 13.86
C ASP A 151 3.72 -19.80 13.20
N GLY A 152 3.67 -19.82 11.86
CA GLY A 152 2.94 -20.81 11.06
C GLY A 152 1.43 -20.67 11.05
N LYS A 153 0.86 -19.66 11.70
CA LYS A 153 -0.57 -19.34 11.59
C LYS A 153 -0.81 -18.41 10.41
N GLU A 154 -1.89 -18.64 9.67
CA GLU A 154 -2.31 -17.83 8.55
C GLU A 154 -3.78 -17.45 8.69
N ALA A 155 -4.09 -16.18 8.55
CA ALA A 155 -5.45 -15.66 8.53
C ALA A 155 -5.68 -14.75 7.32
N THR A 156 -6.92 -14.65 6.89
CA THR A 156 -7.36 -13.67 5.90
C THR A 156 -8.42 -12.77 6.52
N HIS A 157 -8.19 -11.47 6.47
CA HIS A 157 -9.17 -10.48 6.87
C HIS A 157 -9.77 -9.79 5.64
N VAL A 158 -11.11 -9.81 5.53
CA VAL A 158 -11.81 -9.17 4.41
C VAL A 158 -12.28 -7.78 4.84
N SER A 159 -11.70 -6.75 4.21
CA SER A 159 -12.07 -5.35 4.42
C SER A 159 -13.05 -4.88 3.36
N TYR A 160 -14.02 -4.04 3.77
CA TYR A 160 -14.96 -3.36 2.87
C TYR A 160 -14.62 -1.87 2.68
N ASP A 161 -13.45 -1.43 3.15
CA ASP A 161 -13.01 -0.06 2.94
C ASP A 161 -12.59 0.14 1.47
N ALA A 162 -13.25 1.08 0.80
CA ALA A 162 -13.03 1.37 -0.62
C ALA A 162 -11.58 1.77 -0.92
N ARG A 163 -10.89 2.43 0.03
CA ARG A 163 -9.50 2.87 -0.12
C ARG A 163 -8.53 1.69 -0.30
N LEU A 164 -8.82 0.56 0.34
CA LEU A 164 -8.05 -0.68 0.21
C LEU A 164 -8.37 -1.47 -1.08
N ALA A 165 -9.44 -1.09 -1.78
CA ALA A 165 -9.80 -1.70 -3.04
C ALA A 165 -9.11 -1.07 -4.26
N VAL A 166 -8.43 0.08 -4.09
CA VAL A 166 -7.81 0.81 -5.20
C VAL A 166 -6.29 0.60 -5.22
N ASN A 167 -5.88 -0.48 -5.91
CA ASN A 167 -4.48 -0.66 -6.32
C ASN A 167 -4.33 -0.11 -7.73
N VAL A 168 -3.42 0.80 -7.95
CA VAL A 168 -3.19 1.41 -9.26
C VAL A 168 -2.32 0.50 -10.12
N ASN A 169 -2.93 -0.19 -11.06
CA ASN A 169 -2.26 -1.02 -12.06
C ASN A 169 -2.43 -0.50 -13.49
N ARG A 170 -3.45 0.34 -13.71
CA ARG A 170 -3.77 0.97 -14.98
C ARG A 170 -4.07 2.46 -14.76
N ARG A 171 -4.10 3.25 -15.83
CA ARG A 171 -4.38 4.70 -15.75
C ARG A 171 -5.78 5.00 -15.22
N GLU A 172 -6.75 4.13 -15.55
CA GLU A 172 -8.13 4.24 -15.06
C GLU A 172 -8.20 4.09 -13.55
N ASP A 173 -7.40 3.18 -12.96
CA ASP A 173 -7.32 3.03 -11.49
C ASP A 173 -6.79 4.31 -10.83
N ALA A 174 -5.79 4.96 -11.47
CA ALA A 174 -5.24 6.21 -10.97
C ALA A 174 -6.25 7.36 -11.02
N ALA A 175 -7.09 7.40 -12.06
CA ALA A 175 -8.16 8.38 -12.16
C ALA A 175 -9.19 8.19 -11.02
N VAL A 176 -9.59 6.95 -10.73
CA VAL A 176 -10.46 6.64 -9.59
C VAL A 176 -9.80 7.03 -8.27
N ALA A 177 -8.53 6.68 -8.07
CA ALA A 177 -7.80 7.07 -6.87
C ALA A 177 -7.77 8.59 -6.69
N GLY A 178 -7.50 9.34 -7.76
CA GLY A 178 -7.47 10.81 -7.72
C GLY A 178 -8.81 11.45 -7.33
N THR A 179 -9.94 10.82 -7.67
CA THR A 179 -11.28 11.32 -7.27
C THR A 179 -11.62 11.02 -5.81
N LEU A 180 -10.98 10.02 -5.22
CA LEU A 180 -11.21 9.58 -3.84
C LEU A 180 -10.23 10.20 -2.84
N LEU A 181 -9.15 10.80 -3.30
CA LEU A 181 -8.25 11.57 -2.43
C LEU A 181 -8.94 12.88 -2.00
N PRO A 182 -8.84 13.28 -0.73
CA PRO A 182 -9.35 14.57 -0.27
C PRO A 182 -8.66 15.69 -1.05
N THR A 183 -9.44 16.65 -1.53
CA THR A 183 -8.90 17.86 -2.14
C THR A 183 -8.28 18.74 -1.05
N SER A 184 -7.18 19.41 -1.35
CA SER A 184 -6.42 20.25 -0.39
C SER A 184 -7.26 21.37 0.25
N GLU A 185 -8.44 21.65 -0.28
CA GLU A 185 -9.36 22.70 0.22
C GLU A 185 -10.18 22.26 1.44
N GLU A 186 -10.30 20.95 1.71
CA GLU A 186 -11.10 20.46 2.85
C GLU A 186 -10.33 20.44 4.18
N ASN A 187 -9.01 20.61 4.16
CA ASN A 187 -8.16 20.52 5.36
C ASN A 187 -7.92 21.86 6.07
N GLU A 188 -8.28 23.00 5.47
CA GLU A 188 -8.11 24.34 6.09
C GLU A 188 -9.35 24.81 6.87
N GLY A 189 -10.47 24.08 6.81
CA GLY A 189 -11.77 24.50 7.37
C GLY A 189 -12.03 24.19 8.85
N ASN A 190 -11.14 23.46 9.55
CA ASN A 190 -11.46 22.98 10.91
C ASN A 190 -10.61 23.56 12.06
N SER A 191 -9.96 24.70 11.85
CA SER A 191 -9.13 25.34 12.89
C SER A 191 -9.64 26.69 13.41
N GLU A 192 -10.86 27.11 13.08
CA GLU A 192 -11.44 28.32 13.65
C GLU A 192 -12.85 28.04 14.22
N ASP A 193 -12.97 27.64 15.46
CA ASP A 193 -13.99 28.15 16.39
C ASP A 193 -13.70 27.66 17.84
N GLY A 194 -13.03 28.46 18.59
CA GLY A 194 -12.71 28.16 20.00
C GLY A 194 -12.26 29.39 20.81
N ASP A 195 -12.82 30.58 20.50
CA ASP A 195 -12.72 31.69 21.45
C ASP A 195 -13.94 32.61 21.35
N ARG A 196 -14.88 32.43 22.27
CA ARG A 196 -15.83 33.49 22.65
C ARG A 196 -16.04 33.52 24.16
N PRO A 197 -16.12 34.70 24.72
CA PRO A 197 -15.96 35.06 26.15
C PRO A 197 -17.07 34.56 27.03
#